data_41625f06ade06061a962349c0a216ced
#
_entry.id   41625f06ade06061a962349c0a216ced
#
_cell.length_a   1.000
_cell.length_b   1.000
_cell.length_c   1.000
_cell.angle_alpha   90.00
_cell.angle_beta   90.00
_cell.angle_gamma   90.00
#
_symmetry.space_group_name_H-M   'P 1'
#
loop_
_entity.id
_entity.type
_entity.pdbx_description
1 polymer ?
#
loop_
_entity_poly.entity_id
_entity_poly.type
_entity_poly.pdbx_seq_one_letter_code
_entity_poly.pdbx_strand_id
1 'polypeptide(L)'
;MKLDIAHDARLPPLAWLLCHERGDDRARVLAGASVRVAGDAFWEGVNPCFQRPEQTPQHHFPLCTGCVARSGEIVAFTPGHIFDRLFLIRRDGRLFLSNALPFALRAAGAQLNPRDLLLHWRFGVIQAHRQSAPLERGIVEFFHNTNIVVGQGHQVRCEPKPPSPDFNSFADYRAAMEAYLREISDALQDENSSARYEPVSTISSGYDSTAAAVLAQSIGAKRTLTISDSRYGEADDDSGAAIAERLGMSVSTRMRDDYRQSGFEAERLFYTCGIPEDIIFYSFREELRGTLLFTGHKGDTMWDRNGHPVGSWSLDPGGATMQCFRLRTDFVHFPPAFFGWARHKKVIAISQSEEMKPWAMGNSYDRPIPRRIIEEAGVPRDWFGMQKRAVSAMYGLDKRHYVGAGELGITEEFAQLLRGHRQQWRSPMLDLAMTAGNAVHHVMRRANVAIGGGDKPKQAHAQSASLKSKLTEAMGYAGNVHRAFWIPFTDLCFAPQVTSEHLARDFPPPEQLWS
;
A
#
# COMPACT_ATOMS: atom_id res chain seq x y z
N MET A 1 11.79 -23.88 15.88
CA MET A 1 11.67 -24.41 14.51
C MET A 1 12.89 -23.98 13.71
N LYS A 2 13.20 -24.65 12.58
CA LYS A 2 14.30 -24.28 11.67
C LYS A 2 13.72 -23.89 10.32
N LEU A 3 14.40 -23.00 9.60
CA LEU A 3 14.04 -22.63 8.22
C LEU A 3 14.93 -23.40 7.24
N ASP A 4 14.30 -24.04 6.26
CA ASP A 4 14.96 -24.68 5.12
C ASP A 4 14.62 -23.83 3.89
N ILE A 5 15.61 -23.05 3.42
CA ILE A 5 15.37 -21.97 2.45
C ILE A 5 16.03 -22.33 1.12
N ALA A 6 15.22 -22.31 0.06
CA ALA A 6 15.66 -22.49 -1.32
C ALA A 6 15.30 -21.26 -2.16
N HIS A 7 16.24 -20.79 -2.96
CA HIS A 7 16.00 -19.76 -3.97
C HIS A 7 15.54 -20.37 -5.29
N ASP A 8 14.52 -19.76 -5.91
CA ASP A 8 14.03 -20.13 -7.23
C ASP A 8 13.97 -18.90 -8.14
N ALA A 9 14.80 -18.90 -9.17
CA ALA A 9 14.89 -17.78 -10.13
C ALA A 9 13.62 -17.60 -10.99
N ARG A 10 12.69 -18.55 -10.97
CA ARG A 10 11.39 -18.44 -11.64
C ARG A 10 10.42 -17.55 -10.87
N LEU A 11 10.67 -17.31 -9.58
CA LEU A 11 9.81 -16.46 -8.75
C LEU A 11 10.08 -14.97 -9.01
N PRO A 12 9.06 -14.11 -8.79
CA PRO A 12 9.31 -12.68 -8.66
C PRO A 12 10.42 -12.41 -7.63
N PRO A 13 11.38 -11.52 -7.90
CA PRO A 13 12.61 -11.39 -7.11
C PRO A 13 12.42 -11.27 -5.61
N LEU A 14 11.40 -10.54 -5.16
CA LEU A 14 11.12 -10.31 -3.73
C LEU A 14 10.03 -11.22 -3.16
N ALA A 15 9.43 -12.11 -3.97
CA ALA A 15 8.39 -13.00 -3.47
C ALA A 15 8.97 -14.14 -2.64
N TRP A 16 8.24 -14.56 -1.61
CA TRP A 16 8.58 -15.72 -0.81
C TRP A 16 7.32 -16.46 -0.32
N LEU A 17 7.49 -17.76 -0.08
CA LEU A 17 6.48 -18.64 0.47
C LEU A 17 7.11 -19.53 1.53
N LEU A 18 6.52 -19.58 2.71
CA LEU A 18 6.82 -20.50 3.78
C LEU A 18 5.72 -21.57 3.84
N CYS A 19 6.13 -22.84 3.87
CA CYS A 19 5.25 -24.00 4.10
C CYS A 19 5.71 -24.75 5.34
N HIS A 20 4.77 -25.02 6.26
CA HIS A 20 5.04 -25.76 7.49
C HIS A 20 3.99 -26.86 7.67
N GLU A 21 4.43 -28.09 7.93
CA GLU A 21 3.57 -29.21 8.31
C GLU A 21 3.32 -29.21 9.82
N ARG A 22 2.10 -29.50 10.22
CA ARG A 22 1.71 -29.45 11.64
C ARG A 22 2.56 -30.40 12.48
N GLY A 23 3.25 -29.86 13.49
CA GLY A 23 4.08 -30.64 14.41
C GLY A 23 5.51 -30.84 13.95
N ASP A 24 5.87 -30.42 12.74
CA ASP A 24 7.25 -30.48 12.26
C ASP A 24 8.14 -29.46 13.01
N ASP A 25 9.42 -29.76 13.10
CA ASP A 25 10.43 -28.83 13.63
C ASP A 25 11.07 -27.96 12.54
N ARG A 26 10.70 -28.17 11.27
CA ARG A 26 11.19 -27.46 10.08
C ARG A 26 10.08 -26.81 9.29
N ALA A 27 10.37 -25.63 8.76
CA ALA A 27 9.54 -24.97 7.77
C ALA A 27 10.34 -24.77 6.48
N ARG A 28 9.78 -25.18 5.36
CA ARG A 28 10.38 -24.97 4.04
C ARG A 28 10.02 -23.59 3.51
N VAL A 29 11.00 -22.91 2.90
CA VAL A 29 10.83 -21.58 2.32
C VAL A 29 11.32 -21.59 0.87
N LEU A 30 10.45 -21.16 -0.03
CA LEU A 30 10.83 -20.83 -1.39
C LEU A 30 10.91 -19.31 -1.53
N ALA A 31 12.00 -18.82 -2.08
CA ALA A 31 12.32 -17.40 -2.12
C ALA A 31 12.80 -16.96 -3.51
N GLY A 32 12.39 -15.77 -3.95
CA GLY A 32 12.94 -15.13 -5.13
C GLY A 32 14.40 -14.71 -4.94
N ALA A 33 15.07 -14.36 -6.02
CA ALA A 33 16.51 -14.12 -6.05
C ALA A 33 16.99 -12.96 -5.16
N SER A 34 16.12 -11.98 -4.87
CA SER A 34 16.44 -10.80 -4.04
C SER A 34 16.04 -10.96 -2.57
N VAL A 35 15.49 -12.11 -2.16
CA VAL A 35 15.25 -12.42 -0.75
C VAL A 35 16.58 -12.77 -0.07
N ARG A 36 16.83 -12.20 1.09
CA ARG A 36 18.06 -12.34 1.86
C ARG A 36 17.91 -13.37 2.97
N VAL A 37 19.00 -14.07 3.26
CA VAL A 37 19.06 -15.08 4.31
C VAL A 37 20.29 -14.81 5.17
N ALA A 38 20.11 -14.76 6.48
CA ALA A 38 21.20 -14.69 7.45
C ALA A 38 20.82 -15.43 8.73
N GLY A 39 21.58 -16.47 9.08
CA GLY A 39 21.29 -17.33 10.21
C GLY A 39 19.89 -17.96 10.11
N ASP A 40 19.11 -17.81 11.18
CA ASP A 40 17.74 -18.30 11.28
C ASP A 40 16.69 -17.24 10.84
N ALA A 41 17.07 -16.30 9.95
CA ALA A 41 16.20 -15.25 9.46
C ALA A 41 16.28 -15.13 7.93
N PHE A 42 15.17 -14.70 7.33
CA PHE A 42 15.16 -14.20 5.96
C PHE A 42 14.25 -12.98 5.84
N TRP A 43 14.53 -12.13 4.85
CA TRP A 43 13.72 -10.94 4.54
C TRP A 43 13.84 -10.56 3.07
N GLU A 44 12.91 -9.77 2.58
CA GLU A 44 12.96 -9.17 1.25
C GLU A 44 13.17 -7.65 1.35
N GLY A 45 13.95 -7.08 0.43
CA GLY A 45 14.19 -5.64 0.40
C GLY A 45 15.20 -5.13 1.43
N VAL A 46 14.95 -3.94 1.99
CA VAL A 46 15.84 -3.25 2.93
C VAL A 46 15.43 -3.55 4.38
N ASN A 47 16.38 -4.06 5.16
CA ASN A 47 16.17 -4.33 6.58
C ASN A 47 17.07 -3.40 7.44
N PRO A 48 16.52 -2.46 8.20
CA PRO A 48 17.31 -1.63 9.13
C PRO A 48 18.08 -2.44 10.18
N CYS A 49 17.61 -3.65 10.49
CA CYS A 49 18.27 -4.58 11.42
C CYS A 49 19.19 -5.60 10.72
N PHE A 50 19.70 -5.31 9.53
CA PHE A 50 20.44 -6.29 8.71
C PHE A 50 21.65 -6.94 9.42
N GLN A 51 22.31 -6.24 10.35
CA GLN A 51 23.41 -6.78 11.15
C GLN A 51 22.95 -7.78 12.22
N ARG A 52 21.71 -7.66 12.68
CA ARG A 52 21.05 -8.55 13.65
C ARG A 52 19.62 -8.84 13.22
N PRO A 53 19.43 -9.60 12.13
CA PRO A 53 18.11 -9.75 11.52
C PRO A 53 17.11 -10.48 12.43
N GLU A 54 17.58 -11.23 13.42
CA GLU A 54 16.74 -11.83 14.46
C GLU A 54 16.02 -10.79 15.34
N GLN A 55 16.49 -9.53 15.34
CA GLN A 55 15.87 -8.41 16.05
C GLN A 55 14.83 -7.65 15.22
N THR A 56 14.69 -7.95 13.92
CA THR A 56 13.73 -7.24 13.06
C THR A 56 12.29 -7.24 13.60
N PRO A 57 11.76 -8.32 14.20
CA PRO A 57 10.44 -8.26 14.83
C PRO A 57 10.32 -7.26 15.99
N GLN A 58 11.43 -6.90 16.64
CA GLN A 58 11.48 -5.89 17.71
C GLN A 58 11.71 -4.48 17.20
N HIS A 59 11.93 -4.30 15.90
CA HIS A 59 12.05 -2.97 15.32
C HIS A 59 10.68 -2.31 15.14
N HIS A 60 10.57 -1.04 15.51
CA HIS A 60 9.30 -0.31 15.44
C HIS A 60 8.82 -0.03 14.01
N PHE A 61 9.74 0.04 13.04
CA PHE A 61 9.42 0.35 11.65
C PHE A 61 10.32 -0.41 10.66
N PRO A 62 10.17 -1.74 10.49
CA PRO A 62 10.83 -2.45 9.40
C PRO A 62 10.33 -1.96 8.04
N LEU A 63 11.17 -2.03 7.00
CA LEU A 63 10.77 -1.74 5.61
C LEU A 63 10.55 -3.00 4.76
N CYS A 64 10.57 -4.15 5.37
CA CYS A 64 10.57 -5.45 4.71
C CYS A 64 9.56 -6.40 5.33
N THR A 65 9.23 -7.47 4.59
CA THR A 65 8.59 -8.66 5.13
C THR A 65 9.62 -9.79 5.25
N GLY A 66 9.40 -10.69 6.18
CA GLY A 66 10.28 -11.84 6.38
C GLY A 66 9.90 -12.68 7.58
N CYS A 67 10.79 -13.60 7.95
CA CYS A 67 10.60 -14.46 9.12
C CYS A 67 11.91 -14.64 9.89
N VAL A 68 11.75 -14.89 11.17
CA VAL A 68 12.81 -15.33 12.08
C VAL A 68 12.37 -16.63 12.73
N ALA A 69 13.21 -17.66 12.68
CA ALA A 69 12.97 -18.87 13.45
C ALA A 69 13.42 -18.70 14.89
N ARG A 70 12.60 -19.18 15.82
CA ARG A 70 12.88 -19.24 17.25
C ARG A 70 12.62 -20.66 17.76
N SER A 71 13.02 -20.94 19.01
CA SER A 71 12.74 -22.22 19.62
C SER A 71 11.24 -22.52 19.63
N GLY A 72 10.80 -23.52 18.87
CA GLY A 72 9.41 -23.94 18.77
C GLY A 72 8.47 -23.01 17.98
N GLU A 73 8.92 -21.87 17.47
CA GLU A 73 8.08 -20.87 16.81
C GLU A 73 8.77 -20.24 15.59
N ILE A 74 7.95 -19.70 14.67
CA ILE A 74 8.39 -18.78 13.63
C ILE A 74 7.72 -17.44 13.89
N VAL A 75 8.50 -16.36 13.82
CA VAL A 75 8.00 -14.99 13.90
C VAL A 75 8.11 -14.36 12.51
N ALA A 76 6.99 -14.23 11.83
CA ALA A 76 6.92 -13.46 10.60
C ALA A 76 6.62 -11.99 10.91
N PHE A 77 7.13 -11.08 10.11
CA PHE A 77 6.95 -9.64 10.32
C PHE A 77 6.55 -8.92 9.04
N THR A 78 5.69 -7.91 9.18
CA THR A 78 5.31 -6.98 8.13
C THR A 78 6.09 -5.67 8.28
N PRO A 79 6.10 -4.78 7.27
CA PRO A 79 6.64 -3.42 7.43
C PRO A 79 5.93 -2.59 8.50
N GLY A 80 6.54 -1.47 8.87
CA GLY A 80 5.96 -0.47 9.79
C GLY A 80 4.79 0.32 9.18
N HIS A 81 4.52 0.16 7.88
CA HIS A 81 3.37 0.72 7.17
C HIS A 81 2.33 -0.37 6.85
N ILE A 82 1.23 0.01 6.18
CA ILE A 82 0.07 -0.85 5.93
C ILE A 82 -0.03 -1.36 4.49
N PHE A 83 0.90 -0.99 3.61
CA PHE A 83 0.76 -1.26 2.17
C PHE A 83 1.19 -2.67 1.78
N ASP A 84 2.16 -3.24 2.49
CA ASP A 84 2.60 -4.62 2.29
C ASP A 84 1.98 -5.55 3.33
N ARG A 85 1.48 -6.68 2.85
CA ARG A 85 0.71 -7.65 3.63
C ARG A 85 1.39 -9.00 3.64
N LEU A 86 1.10 -9.78 4.67
CA LEU A 86 1.34 -11.22 4.69
C LEU A 86 0.02 -11.96 4.62
N PHE A 87 -0.01 -13.06 3.86
CA PHE A 87 -1.18 -13.89 3.61
C PHE A 87 -0.94 -15.29 4.15
N LEU A 88 -1.87 -15.80 4.96
CA LEU A 88 -1.77 -17.09 5.63
C LEU A 88 -2.98 -17.96 5.28
N ILE A 89 -2.72 -19.18 4.83
CA ILE A 89 -3.73 -20.20 4.55
C ILE A 89 -3.37 -21.45 5.33
N ARG A 90 -4.36 -22.05 5.99
CA ARG A 90 -4.22 -23.39 6.61
C ARG A 90 -5.09 -24.38 5.86
N ARG A 91 -4.47 -25.44 5.38
CA ARG A 91 -5.16 -26.47 4.60
C ARG A 91 -4.47 -27.82 4.74
N ASP A 92 -5.25 -28.88 4.94
CA ASP A 92 -4.79 -30.27 4.93
C ASP A 92 -3.57 -30.52 5.84
N GLY A 93 -3.59 -29.98 7.07
CA GLY A 93 -2.50 -30.13 8.04
C GLY A 93 -1.28 -29.26 7.75
N ARG A 94 -1.31 -28.43 6.70
CA ARG A 94 -0.24 -27.49 6.31
C ARG A 94 -0.63 -26.05 6.55
N LEU A 95 0.39 -25.24 6.77
CA LEU A 95 0.29 -23.78 6.83
C LEU A 95 1.14 -23.20 5.70
N PHE A 96 0.54 -22.28 4.94
CA PHE A 96 1.18 -21.53 3.88
C PHE A 96 1.18 -20.06 4.26
N LEU A 97 2.35 -19.42 4.31
CA LEU A 97 2.51 -17.99 4.62
C LEU A 97 3.36 -17.35 3.52
N SER A 98 2.87 -16.25 2.93
CA SER A 98 3.55 -15.57 1.83
C SER A 98 3.31 -14.07 1.85
N ASN A 99 4.23 -13.30 1.26
CA ASN A 99 4.04 -11.89 0.94
C ASN A 99 3.29 -11.67 -0.39
N ALA A 100 2.86 -12.74 -1.07
CA ALA A 100 2.06 -12.67 -2.28
C ALA A 100 0.82 -13.56 -2.17
N LEU A 101 -0.38 -12.95 -2.21
CA LEU A 101 -1.65 -13.70 -2.17
C LEU A 101 -1.74 -14.78 -3.26
N PRO A 102 -1.43 -14.47 -4.54
CA PRO A 102 -1.50 -15.49 -5.59
C PRO A 102 -0.59 -16.68 -5.33
N PHE A 103 0.58 -16.44 -4.72
CA PHE A 103 1.52 -17.51 -4.37
C PHE A 103 0.97 -18.40 -3.24
N ALA A 104 0.43 -17.80 -2.19
CA ALA A 104 -0.20 -18.56 -1.10
C ALA A 104 -1.38 -19.39 -1.59
N LEU A 105 -2.25 -18.82 -2.43
CA LEU A 105 -3.38 -19.52 -3.04
C LEU A 105 -2.92 -20.69 -3.91
N ARG A 106 -1.93 -20.45 -4.78
CA ARG A 106 -1.37 -21.46 -5.69
C ARG A 106 -0.79 -22.64 -4.90
N ALA A 107 0.04 -22.36 -3.91
CA ALA A 107 0.69 -23.37 -3.09
C ALA A 107 -0.31 -24.20 -2.26
N ALA A 108 -1.35 -23.56 -1.75
CA ALA A 108 -2.39 -24.24 -0.98
C ALA A 108 -3.41 -24.96 -1.89
N GLY A 109 -3.35 -24.84 -3.22
CA GLY A 109 -4.38 -25.32 -4.12
C GLY A 109 -5.75 -24.73 -3.78
N ALA A 110 -5.80 -23.45 -3.38
CA ALA A 110 -6.98 -22.77 -2.89
C ALA A 110 -7.41 -21.65 -3.84
N GLN A 111 -8.70 -21.33 -3.82
CA GLN A 111 -9.29 -20.24 -4.58
C GLN A 111 -10.11 -19.35 -3.66
N LEU A 112 -10.15 -18.04 -3.94
CA LEU A 112 -11.04 -17.11 -3.26
C LEU A 112 -12.50 -17.52 -3.55
N ASN A 113 -13.38 -17.31 -2.57
CA ASN A 113 -14.78 -17.67 -2.75
C ASN A 113 -15.45 -16.71 -3.78
N PRO A 114 -15.84 -17.19 -4.95
CA PRO A 114 -16.43 -16.34 -6.00
C PRO A 114 -17.82 -15.81 -5.64
N ARG A 115 -18.45 -16.35 -4.59
CA ARG A 115 -19.75 -15.89 -4.10
C ARG A 115 -19.64 -14.75 -3.09
N ASP A 116 -18.43 -14.43 -2.61
CA ASP A 116 -18.23 -13.26 -1.74
C ASP A 116 -18.05 -11.98 -2.56
N LEU A 117 -19.14 -11.30 -2.81
CA LEU A 117 -19.18 -10.04 -3.55
C LEU A 117 -18.47 -8.87 -2.83
N LEU A 118 -18.04 -9.09 -1.59
CA LEU A 118 -17.34 -8.10 -0.79
C LEU A 118 -15.82 -8.29 -0.79
N LEU A 119 -15.26 -9.21 -1.60
CA LEU A 119 -13.82 -9.46 -1.64
C LEU A 119 -13.01 -8.18 -1.88
N HIS A 120 -13.43 -7.36 -2.85
CA HIS A 120 -12.76 -6.09 -3.14
C HIS A 120 -12.76 -5.14 -1.94
N TRP A 121 -13.87 -5.10 -1.17
CA TRP A 121 -13.96 -4.31 0.06
C TRP A 121 -13.11 -4.91 1.18
N ARG A 122 -13.12 -6.24 1.36
CA ARG A 122 -12.29 -6.91 2.37
C ARG A 122 -10.82 -6.66 2.16
N PHE A 123 -10.35 -6.70 0.91
CA PHE A 123 -8.96 -6.38 0.59
C PHE A 123 -8.70 -4.87 0.53
N GLY A 124 -9.71 -4.07 0.22
CA GLY A 124 -9.59 -2.64 0.03
C GLY A 124 -9.69 -1.80 1.30
N VAL A 125 -10.24 -2.33 2.39
CA VAL A 125 -10.44 -1.58 3.63
C VAL A 125 -9.62 -2.19 4.74
N ILE A 126 -8.71 -1.39 5.30
CA ILE A 126 -7.89 -1.81 6.43
C ILE A 126 -8.62 -1.46 7.71
N GLN A 127 -9.09 -2.47 8.43
CA GLN A 127 -9.88 -2.33 9.66
C GLN A 127 -9.17 -2.86 10.91
N ALA A 128 -8.17 -3.71 10.74
CA ALA A 128 -7.45 -4.34 11.84
C ALA A 128 -6.09 -4.87 11.37
N HIS A 129 -5.19 -5.15 12.30
CA HIS A 129 -3.90 -5.79 12.00
C HIS A 129 -4.05 -7.18 11.37
N ARG A 130 -5.13 -7.87 11.68
CA ARG A 130 -5.48 -9.19 11.15
C ARG A 130 -6.89 -9.15 10.59
N GLN A 131 -7.02 -9.48 9.32
CA GLN A 131 -8.29 -9.57 8.59
C GLN A 131 -8.37 -10.92 7.87
N SER A 132 -9.53 -11.23 7.29
CA SER A 132 -9.69 -12.46 6.53
C SER A 132 -10.66 -12.28 5.36
N ALA A 133 -10.48 -13.15 4.35
CA ALA A 133 -11.41 -13.32 3.25
C ALA A 133 -11.75 -14.82 3.08
N PRO A 134 -12.99 -15.16 2.68
CA PRO A 134 -13.37 -16.54 2.48
C PRO A 134 -12.72 -17.12 1.22
N LEU A 135 -12.28 -18.37 1.35
CA LEU A 135 -11.93 -19.25 0.25
C LEU A 135 -13.15 -20.13 -0.10
N GLU A 136 -13.07 -20.90 -1.17
CA GLU A 136 -14.07 -21.93 -1.44
C GLU A 136 -14.18 -22.94 -0.29
N ARG A 137 -13.03 -23.23 0.36
CA ARG A 137 -12.94 -24.02 1.60
C ARG A 137 -11.98 -23.34 2.58
N GLY A 138 -12.53 -22.84 3.69
CA GLY A 138 -11.75 -22.13 4.72
C GLY A 138 -11.61 -20.64 4.45
N ILE A 139 -10.55 -20.05 4.97
CA ILE A 139 -10.26 -18.62 4.87
C ILE A 139 -8.79 -18.38 4.51
N VAL A 140 -8.51 -17.28 3.87
CA VAL A 140 -7.18 -16.65 3.87
C VAL A 140 -7.19 -15.54 4.91
N GLU A 141 -6.21 -15.55 5.78
CA GLU A 141 -5.94 -14.46 6.72
C GLU A 141 -4.88 -13.55 6.13
N PHE A 142 -4.97 -12.26 6.37
CA PHE A 142 -3.97 -11.29 5.94
C PHE A 142 -3.68 -10.27 7.03
N PHE A 143 -2.43 -9.83 7.09
CA PHE A 143 -1.86 -9.12 8.21
C PHE A 143 -1.16 -7.85 7.76
N HIS A 144 -1.33 -6.79 8.55
CA HIS A 144 -0.72 -5.48 8.32
C HIS A 144 -0.06 -4.97 9.60
N ASN A 145 1.10 -4.36 9.46
CA ASN A 145 1.79 -3.65 10.55
C ASN A 145 1.76 -4.41 11.89
N THR A 146 2.12 -5.69 11.85
CA THR A 146 2.15 -6.58 13.02
C THR A 146 3.18 -7.68 12.84
N ASN A 147 3.58 -8.30 13.93
CA ASN A 147 4.31 -9.56 13.90
C ASN A 147 3.30 -10.72 14.04
N ILE A 148 3.61 -11.83 13.40
CA ILE A 148 2.78 -13.03 13.35
C ILE A 148 3.60 -14.17 13.93
N VAL A 149 3.21 -14.69 15.07
CA VAL A 149 3.89 -15.82 15.69
C VAL A 149 3.12 -17.09 15.39
N VAL A 150 3.82 -18.03 14.78
CA VAL A 150 3.30 -19.34 14.39
C VAL A 150 4.00 -20.43 15.19
N GLY A 151 3.24 -21.15 16.01
CA GLY A 151 3.72 -22.32 16.74
C GLY A 151 3.63 -23.60 15.90
N GLN A 152 4.31 -24.68 16.34
CA GLN A 152 4.35 -25.98 15.66
C GLN A 152 2.96 -26.58 15.41
N GLY A 153 1.99 -26.32 16.29
CA GLY A 153 0.60 -26.76 16.15
C GLY A 153 -0.27 -25.87 15.27
N HIS A 154 0.32 -24.90 14.53
CA HIS A 154 -0.37 -23.90 13.70
C HIS A 154 -1.26 -22.92 14.48
N GLN A 155 -1.05 -22.79 15.80
CA GLN A 155 -1.62 -21.66 16.55
C GLN A 155 -0.94 -20.38 16.09
N VAL A 156 -1.76 -19.37 15.82
CA VAL A 156 -1.31 -18.07 15.29
C VAL A 156 -1.73 -16.96 16.25
N ARG A 157 -0.77 -16.16 16.69
CA ARG A 157 -1.02 -14.95 17.47
C ARG A 157 -0.37 -13.75 16.78
N CYS A 158 -0.98 -12.57 16.95
CA CYS A 158 -0.39 -11.30 16.54
C CYS A 158 0.35 -10.68 17.72
N GLU A 159 1.53 -10.18 17.47
CA GLU A 159 2.29 -9.34 18.41
C GLU A 159 2.41 -7.95 17.81
N PRO A 160 1.94 -6.91 18.52
CA PRO A 160 2.09 -5.55 18.02
C PRO A 160 3.57 -5.20 17.87
N LYS A 161 3.88 -4.34 16.91
CA LYS A 161 5.22 -3.78 16.82
C LYS A 161 5.51 -2.88 18.01
N PRO A 162 6.76 -2.76 18.46
CA PRO A 162 7.14 -1.75 19.44
C PRO A 162 6.70 -0.35 18.97
N PRO A 163 6.31 0.53 19.88
CA PRO A 163 5.97 1.89 19.50
C PRO A 163 7.23 2.61 18.96
N SER A 164 7.02 3.53 18.02
CA SER A 164 8.08 4.45 17.60
C SER A 164 8.64 5.22 18.80
N PRO A 165 9.88 5.76 18.71
CA PRO A 165 10.43 6.66 19.72
C PRO A 165 9.43 7.75 20.12
N ASP A 166 9.49 8.20 21.35
CA ASP A 166 8.62 9.28 21.82
C ASP A 166 9.09 10.64 21.31
N PHE A 167 8.14 11.51 21.00
CA PHE A 167 8.42 12.88 20.56
C PHE A 167 7.28 13.80 21.00
N ASN A 168 7.61 15.02 21.45
CA ASN A 168 6.65 16.00 21.93
C ASN A 168 6.77 17.35 21.21
N SER A 169 7.82 17.53 20.41
CA SER A 169 8.11 18.70 19.59
C SER A 169 8.44 18.30 18.15
N PHE A 170 8.45 19.27 17.25
CA PHE A 170 8.92 19.02 15.89
C PHE A 170 10.40 18.60 15.88
N ALA A 171 11.22 19.20 16.75
CA ALA A 171 12.64 18.86 16.85
C ALA A 171 12.83 17.39 17.25
N ASP A 172 12.07 16.88 18.24
CA ASP A 172 12.11 15.48 18.63
C ASP A 172 11.64 14.55 17.51
N TYR A 173 10.51 14.91 16.85
CA TYR A 173 9.99 14.14 15.71
C TYR A 173 10.99 14.04 14.58
N ARG A 174 11.62 15.18 14.23
CA ARG A 174 12.64 15.25 13.20
C ARG A 174 13.88 14.44 13.57
N ALA A 175 14.38 14.58 14.79
CA ALA A 175 15.54 13.81 15.27
C ALA A 175 15.28 12.30 15.24
N ALA A 176 14.08 11.85 15.63
CA ALA A 176 13.68 10.45 15.54
C ALA A 176 13.61 9.95 14.08
N MET A 177 13.06 10.75 13.17
CA MET A 177 13.04 10.45 11.74
C MET A 177 14.46 10.37 11.15
N GLU A 178 15.32 11.33 11.47
CA GLU A 178 16.70 11.35 10.99
C GLU A 178 17.53 10.19 11.54
N ALA A 179 17.28 9.78 12.79
CA ALA A 179 17.91 8.59 13.35
C ALA A 179 17.51 7.34 12.56
N TYR A 180 16.23 7.19 12.27
CA TYR A 180 15.73 6.09 11.46
C TYR A 180 16.26 6.12 10.01
N LEU A 181 16.35 7.30 9.40
CA LEU A 181 16.94 7.46 8.07
C LEU A 181 18.44 7.09 8.04
N ARG A 182 19.17 7.33 9.13
CA ARG A 182 20.56 6.83 9.25
C ARG A 182 20.62 5.31 9.29
N GLU A 183 19.74 4.64 10.03
CA GLU A 183 19.66 3.16 10.04
C GLU A 183 19.40 2.60 8.63
N ILE A 184 18.51 3.26 7.86
CA ILE A 184 18.27 2.91 6.45
C ILE A 184 19.54 3.14 5.61
N SER A 185 20.18 4.31 5.75
CA SER A 185 21.39 4.64 5.02
C SER A 185 22.51 3.63 5.27
N ASP A 186 22.70 3.24 6.53
CA ASP A 186 23.69 2.23 6.93
C ASP A 186 23.37 0.88 6.26
N ALA A 187 22.08 0.47 6.23
CA ALA A 187 21.65 -0.73 5.56
C ALA A 187 21.85 -0.70 4.03
N LEU A 188 21.73 0.47 3.40
CA LEU A 188 21.96 0.63 1.96
C LEU A 188 23.45 0.63 1.57
N GLN A 189 24.34 1.05 2.48
CA GLN A 189 25.77 1.21 2.22
C GLN A 189 26.59 -0.03 2.59
N ASP A 190 26.06 -0.92 3.42
CA ASP A 190 26.79 -2.12 3.87
C ASP A 190 26.90 -3.13 2.73
N GLU A 191 28.14 -3.49 2.39
CA GLU A 191 28.43 -4.45 1.32
C GLU A 191 27.88 -5.86 1.62
N ASN A 192 27.76 -6.21 2.90
CA ASN A 192 27.20 -7.49 3.34
C ASN A 192 25.67 -7.48 3.31
N SER A 193 25.03 -6.32 3.31
CA SER A 193 23.57 -6.21 3.16
C SER A 193 23.11 -6.64 1.77
N SER A 194 24.04 -6.89 0.86
CA SER A 194 23.96 -7.51 -0.48
C SER A 194 22.85 -6.99 -1.40
N ALA A 195 21.94 -6.15 -0.93
CA ALA A 195 20.91 -5.50 -1.73
C ALA A 195 21.31 -4.03 -1.92
N ARG A 196 21.86 -3.72 -3.10
CA ARG A 196 22.16 -2.34 -3.49
C ARG A 196 20.89 -1.68 -4.00
N TYR A 197 20.06 -1.19 -3.08
CA TYR A 197 18.93 -0.35 -3.43
C TYR A 197 19.36 1.12 -3.44
N GLU A 198 19.14 1.80 -4.56
CA GLU A 198 19.37 3.24 -4.68
C GLU A 198 18.15 3.99 -4.12
N PRO A 199 18.31 4.97 -3.20
CA PRO A 199 17.19 5.78 -2.75
C PRO A 199 16.71 6.70 -3.89
N VAL A 200 15.40 6.65 -4.17
CA VAL A 200 14.70 7.45 -5.18
C VAL A 200 13.42 7.97 -4.55
N SER A 201 12.95 9.15 -4.94
CA SER A 201 11.69 9.69 -4.42
C SER A 201 10.73 10.10 -5.51
N THR A 202 9.43 10.06 -5.23
CA THR A 202 8.48 10.86 -5.96
C THR A 202 8.62 12.32 -5.59
N ILE A 203 8.28 13.23 -6.53
CA ILE A 203 8.21 14.66 -6.27
C ILE A 203 7.05 15.27 -7.06
N SER A 204 6.39 16.29 -6.49
CA SER A 204 5.34 17.06 -7.16
C SER A 204 5.28 18.48 -6.58
N SER A 205 4.36 19.32 -7.02
CA SER A 205 4.08 20.62 -6.39
C SER A 205 3.33 20.50 -5.04
N GLY A 206 3.02 19.28 -4.60
CA GLY A 206 2.34 19.02 -3.32
C GLY A 206 3.28 18.96 -2.11
N TYR A 207 2.70 18.90 -0.91
CA TYR A 207 3.48 18.76 0.34
C TYR A 207 4.17 17.40 0.48
N ASP A 208 3.42 16.32 0.27
CA ASP A 208 3.76 15.00 0.79
C ASP A 208 4.93 14.37 0.04
N SER A 209 4.86 14.39 -1.30
CA SER A 209 5.93 13.88 -2.16
C SER A 209 7.19 14.74 -2.09
N THR A 210 7.04 16.07 -1.94
CA THR A 210 8.17 16.98 -1.81
C THR A 210 8.90 16.80 -0.48
N ALA A 211 8.17 16.63 0.63
CA ALA A 211 8.79 16.28 1.91
C ALA A 211 9.49 14.91 1.85
N ALA A 212 8.87 13.93 1.18
CA ALA A 212 9.50 12.63 0.97
C ALA A 212 10.81 12.75 0.16
N ALA A 213 10.86 13.64 -0.84
CA ALA A 213 12.06 13.89 -1.63
C ALA A 213 13.18 14.53 -0.80
N VAL A 214 12.86 15.50 0.06
CA VAL A 214 13.83 16.09 0.99
C VAL A 214 14.40 15.05 1.95
N LEU A 215 13.55 14.19 2.50
CA LEU A 215 13.99 13.11 3.39
C LEU A 215 14.84 12.07 2.65
N ALA A 216 14.49 11.71 1.41
CA ALA A 216 15.29 10.82 0.57
C ALA A 216 16.68 11.43 0.24
N GLN A 217 16.72 12.74 -0.06
CA GLN A 217 17.95 13.46 -0.32
C GLN A 217 18.92 13.36 0.87
N SER A 218 18.41 13.42 2.11
CA SER A 218 19.25 13.36 3.32
C SER A 218 20.01 12.05 3.49
N ILE A 219 19.60 10.99 2.79
CA ILE A 219 20.29 9.69 2.73
C ILE A 219 20.92 9.41 1.37
N GLY A 220 21.14 10.44 0.56
CA GLY A 220 21.90 10.35 -0.67
C GLY A 220 21.09 10.11 -1.94
N ALA A 221 19.76 10.23 -1.92
CA ALA A 221 18.96 10.18 -3.15
C ALA A 221 19.38 11.31 -4.12
N LYS A 222 19.61 10.94 -5.36
CA LYS A 222 20.03 11.85 -6.44
C LYS A 222 18.97 11.96 -7.55
N ARG A 223 17.95 11.13 -7.52
CA ARG A 223 16.91 11.03 -8.55
C ARG A 223 15.52 11.15 -7.95
N THR A 224 14.64 11.79 -8.73
CA THR A 224 13.22 11.87 -8.42
C THR A 224 12.37 11.48 -9.63
N LEU A 225 11.15 11.06 -9.35
CA LEU A 225 10.14 10.69 -10.33
C LEU A 225 8.96 11.66 -10.21
N THR A 226 8.53 12.27 -11.30
CA THR A 226 7.38 13.19 -11.31
C THR A 226 6.42 12.87 -12.44
N ILE A 227 5.14 13.12 -12.17
CA ILE A 227 4.08 13.15 -13.18
C ILE A 227 3.75 14.62 -13.43
N SER A 228 3.83 15.07 -14.68
CA SER A 228 3.67 16.48 -15.03
C SER A 228 2.22 16.93 -15.04
N ASP A 229 1.27 16.06 -15.44
CA ASP A 229 -0.15 16.41 -15.50
C ASP A 229 -0.93 15.90 -14.29
N SER A 230 -1.79 16.76 -13.74
CA SER A 230 -2.69 16.38 -12.68
C SER A 230 -3.97 15.71 -13.21
N ARG A 231 -4.73 15.06 -12.33
CA ARG A 231 -6.05 14.51 -12.68
C ARG A 231 -7.09 15.56 -13.04
N TYR A 232 -6.80 16.83 -12.83
CA TYR A 232 -7.74 17.94 -13.06
C TYR A 232 -7.63 18.56 -14.46
N GLY A 233 -6.67 18.14 -15.26
CA GLY A 233 -6.54 18.53 -16.67
C GLY A 233 -5.10 18.80 -17.10
N GLU A 234 -4.86 18.80 -18.40
CA GLU A 234 -3.52 19.00 -18.99
C GLU A 234 -2.92 20.38 -18.71
N ALA A 235 -3.77 21.39 -18.47
CA ALA A 235 -3.32 22.74 -18.17
C ALA A 235 -2.86 22.92 -16.72
N ASP A 236 -3.01 21.89 -15.87
CA ASP A 236 -2.72 21.97 -14.44
C ASP A 236 -1.44 21.18 -14.13
N ASP A 237 -0.31 21.84 -14.32
CA ASP A 237 1.01 21.26 -14.06
C ASP A 237 1.20 20.98 -12.56
N ASP A 238 1.40 19.71 -12.20
CA ASP A 238 1.76 19.24 -10.86
C ASP A 238 3.22 18.78 -10.77
N SER A 239 4.02 19.10 -11.77
CA SER A 239 5.43 18.71 -11.83
C SER A 239 6.22 19.25 -10.64
N GLY A 240 7.05 18.41 -10.04
CA GLY A 240 8.04 18.81 -9.06
C GLY A 240 9.41 19.12 -9.66
N ALA A 241 9.54 19.25 -10.98
CA ALA A 241 10.84 19.34 -11.65
C ALA A 241 11.70 20.53 -11.16
N ALA A 242 11.11 21.72 -11.05
CA ALA A 242 11.82 22.91 -10.55
C ALA A 242 12.28 22.74 -9.08
N ILE A 243 11.47 22.05 -8.27
CA ILE A 243 11.84 21.75 -6.88
C ILE A 243 12.97 20.72 -6.84
N ALA A 244 12.92 19.70 -7.68
CA ALA A 244 13.99 18.70 -7.80
C ALA A 244 15.33 19.35 -8.17
N GLU A 245 15.32 20.25 -9.16
CA GLU A 245 16.49 21.02 -9.58
C GLU A 245 17.03 21.86 -8.42
N ARG A 246 16.15 22.56 -7.68
CA ARG A 246 16.53 23.34 -6.49
C ARG A 246 17.18 22.49 -5.40
N LEU A 247 16.73 21.24 -5.25
CA LEU A 247 17.31 20.27 -4.32
C LEU A 247 18.57 19.59 -4.88
N GLY A 248 19.01 19.92 -6.10
CA GLY A 248 20.17 19.28 -6.76
C GLY A 248 19.93 17.83 -7.16
N MET A 249 18.67 17.45 -7.40
CA MET A 249 18.29 16.10 -7.83
C MET A 249 17.89 16.10 -9.31
N SER A 250 18.24 15.04 -10.02
CA SER A 250 17.72 14.79 -11.37
C SER A 250 16.27 14.32 -11.31
N VAL A 251 15.52 14.55 -12.37
CA VAL A 251 14.10 14.20 -12.44
C VAL A 251 13.78 13.40 -13.69
N SER A 252 13.06 12.29 -13.52
CA SER A 252 12.41 11.56 -14.60
C SER A 252 10.95 11.98 -14.64
N THR A 253 10.53 12.55 -15.76
CA THR A 253 9.16 13.06 -15.94
C THR A 253 8.36 12.11 -16.84
N ARG A 254 7.12 11.85 -16.45
CA ARG A 254 6.11 11.12 -17.23
C ARG A 254 4.80 11.89 -17.23
N MET A 255 3.98 11.59 -18.24
CA MET A 255 2.57 11.95 -18.23
C MET A 255 1.77 10.89 -17.46
N ARG A 256 0.66 11.26 -16.88
CA ARG A 256 -0.18 10.34 -16.09
C ARG A 256 -0.60 9.08 -16.86
N ASP A 257 -0.77 9.20 -18.18
CA ASP A 257 -1.25 8.13 -19.04
C ASP A 257 -0.12 7.30 -19.70
N ASP A 258 1.15 7.64 -19.46
CA ASP A 258 2.31 6.93 -20.05
C ASP A 258 2.40 5.45 -19.66
N TYR A 259 1.81 5.06 -18.53
CA TYR A 259 1.71 3.66 -18.12
C TYR A 259 1.07 2.76 -19.19
N ARG A 260 0.19 3.31 -20.04
CA ARG A 260 -0.48 2.57 -21.13
C ARG A 260 0.50 2.04 -22.18
N GLN A 261 1.65 2.68 -22.31
CA GLN A 261 2.71 2.31 -23.25
C GLN A 261 3.74 1.36 -22.62
N SER A 262 3.66 1.13 -21.31
CA SER A 262 4.63 0.30 -20.57
C SER A 262 4.49 -1.21 -20.79
N GLY A 263 3.50 -1.66 -21.58
CA GLY A 263 3.18 -3.09 -21.77
C GLY A 263 2.65 -3.77 -20.50
N PHE A 264 2.14 -2.98 -19.57
CA PHE A 264 1.68 -3.47 -18.28
C PHE A 264 0.23 -3.97 -18.33
N GLU A 265 0.00 -5.10 -17.66
CA GLU A 265 -1.32 -5.66 -17.45
C GLU A 265 -1.98 -4.96 -16.23
N ALA A 266 -2.91 -4.04 -16.48
CA ALA A 266 -3.55 -3.22 -15.45
C ALA A 266 -4.29 -4.05 -14.39
N GLU A 267 -4.75 -5.24 -14.78
CA GLU A 267 -5.41 -6.23 -13.91
C GLU A 267 -4.57 -6.65 -12.72
N ARG A 268 -3.24 -6.55 -12.80
CA ARG A 268 -2.34 -6.90 -11.68
C ARG A 268 -2.57 -6.06 -10.43
N LEU A 269 -3.25 -4.93 -10.56
CA LEU A 269 -3.59 -4.06 -9.42
C LEU A 269 -4.89 -4.44 -8.72
N PHE A 270 -5.77 -5.18 -9.36
CA PHE A 270 -7.12 -5.39 -8.84
C PHE A 270 -7.25 -6.36 -7.67
N TYR A 271 -6.25 -7.24 -7.45
CA TYR A 271 -6.41 -8.29 -6.46
C TYR A 271 -6.29 -7.79 -5.00
N THR A 272 -5.63 -6.67 -4.75
CA THR A 272 -5.41 -6.18 -3.39
C THR A 272 -6.47 -5.23 -2.89
N CYS A 273 -7.08 -4.42 -3.74
CA CYS A 273 -8.06 -3.43 -3.30
C CYS A 273 -9.03 -2.96 -4.39
N GLY A 274 -8.83 -3.37 -5.62
CA GLY A 274 -9.66 -2.93 -6.74
C GLY A 274 -9.56 -1.44 -7.08
N ILE A 275 -8.62 -0.69 -6.49
CA ILE A 275 -8.37 0.72 -6.80
C ILE A 275 -6.96 0.85 -7.38
N PRO A 276 -6.80 0.98 -8.68
CA PRO A 276 -5.50 1.06 -9.31
C PRO A 276 -4.94 2.49 -9.31
N GLU A 277 -5.06 3.21 -8.21
CA GLU A 277 -4.56 4.58 -8.11
C GLU A 277 -3.08 4.69 -8.42
N ASP A 278 -2.33 3.62 -8.12
CA ASP A 278 -0.88 3.56 -8.26
C ASP A 278 -0.41 3.10 -9.65
N ILE A 279 -1.34 2.90 -10.61
CA ILE A 279 -1.00 2.42 -11.97
C ILE A 279 0.01 3.32 -12.67
N ILE A 280 0.02 4.60 -12.36
CA ILE A 280 0.95 5.59 -12.91
C ILE A 280 2.42 5.21 -12.70
N PHE A 281 2.74 4.48 -11.61
CA PHE A 281 4.10 4.04 -11.32
C PHE A 281 4.66 3.01 -12.31
N TYR A 282 3.80 2.38 -13.10
CA TYR A 282 4.26 1.44 -14.12
C TYR A 282 5.02 2.11 -15.26
N SER A 283 4.78 3.39 -15.51
CA SER A 283 5.57 4.18 -16.46
C SER A 283 7.04 4.33 -16.03
N PHE A 284 7.35 4.10 -14.74
CA PHE A 284 8.69 4.16 -14.17
C PHE A 284 9.28 2.78 -13.85
N ARG A 285 8.74 1.70 -14.41
CA ARG A 285 9.12 0.33 -14.04
C ARG A 285 10.63 0.10 -14.09
N GLU A 286 11.30 0.56 -15.13
CA GLU A 286 12.75 0.34 -15.30
C GLU A 286 13.56 1.19 -14.31
N GLU A 287 13.12 2.42 -14.04
CA GLU A 287 13.75 3.33 -13.08
C GLU A 287 13.56 2.88 -11.64
N LEU A 288 12.53 2.08 -11.35
CA LEU A 288 12.22 1.58 -10.01
C LEU A 288 13.00 0.32 -9.64
N ARG A 289 13.52 -0.42 -10.62
CA ARG A 289 14.27 -1.65 -10.34
C ARG A 289 15.50 -1.38 -9.48
N GLY A 290 15.65 -2.11 -8.38
CA GLY A 290 16.77 -1.95 -7.44
C GLY A 290 16.73 -0.63 -6.68
N THR A 291 15.53 -0.10 -6.38
CA THR A 291 15.41 1.17 -5.66
C THR A 291 14.66 1.04 -4.32
N LEU A 292 14.99 1.94 -3.41
CA LEU A 292 14.17 2.30 -2.25
C LEU A 292 13.37 3.55 -2.61
N LEU A 293 12.09 3.36 -2.93
CA LEU A 293 11.19 4.41 -3.37
C LEU A 293 10.53 5.12 -2.19
N PHE A 294 10.84 6.38 -2.02
CA PHE A 294 10.15 7.27 -1.10
C PHE A 294 8.92 7.88 -1.76
N THR A 295 7.78 7.83 -1.08
CA THR A 295 6.53 8.39 -1.60
C THR A 295 5.80 9.25 -0.58
N GLY A 296 4.98 10.17 -1.08
CA GLY A 296 4.09 10.98 -0.25
C GLY A 296 2.80 10.28 0.20
N HIS A 297 2.68 8.96 0.03
CA HIS A 297 1.45 8.24 0.39
C HIS A 297 1.03 8.49 1.83
N LYS A 298 -0.25 8.80 2.01
CA LYS A 298 -0.90 9.09 3.30
C LYS A 298 -0.37 10.32 4.04
N GLY A 299 0.45 11.16 3.42
CA GLY A 299 0.82 12.44 4.00
C GLY A 299 -0.40 13.33 4.28
N ASP A 300 -1.43 13.22 3.44
CA ASP A 300 -2.71 13.90 3.63
C ASP A 300 -3.54 13.40 4.82
N THR A 301 -3.19 12.25 5.36
CA THR A 301 -3.80 11.71 6.59
C THR A 301 -2.89 11.97 7.79
N MET A 302 -1.60 11.67 7.63
CA MET A 302 -0.65 11.63 8.74
C MET A 302 -0.14 13.02 9.16
N TRP A 303 0.00 13.95 8.22
CA TRP A 303 0.54 15.29 8.44
C TRP A 303 -0.51 16.41 8.37
N ASP A 304 -1.80 16.06 8.21
CA ASP A 304 -2.87 17.05 8.18
C ASP A 304 -3.03 17.70 9.56
N ARG A 305 -2.90 19.03 9.61
CA ARG A 305 -3.10 19.82 10.84
C ARG A 305 -4.51 19.67 11.41
N ASN A 306 -5.51 19.55 10.53
CA ASN A 306 -6.92 19.42 10.88
C ASN A 306 -7.37 17.95 10.91
N GLY A 307 -6.43 17.01 10.79
CA GLY A 307 -6.68 15.59 10.79
C GLY A 307 -7.26 15.10 12.11
N HIS A 308 -8.00 14.02 12.04
CA HIS A 308 -8.44 13.31 13.23
C HIS A 308 -7.46 12.19 13.54
N PRO A 309 -7.17 11.94 14.85
CA PRO A 309 -6.33 10.82 15.20
C PRO A 309 -6.85 9.53 14.57
N VAL A 310 -6.01 8.85 13.84
CA VAL A 310 -6.35 7.55 13.28
C VAL A 310 -6.46 6.57 14.45
N GLY A 311 -7.65 6.49 15.01
CA GLY A 311 -7.98 5.61 16.15
C GLY A 311 -8.71 4.36 15.72
N SER A 312 -9.19 4.33 14.49
CA SER A 312 -9.78 3.17 13.84
C SER A 312 -9.16 3.02 12.47
N TRP A 313 -8.85 1.80 12.12
CA TRP A 313 -8.17 1.34 10.92
C TRP A 313 -8.93 1.56 9.61
N SER A 314 -9.87 2.49 9.54
CA SER A 314 -10.58 2.83 8.30
C SER A 314 -9.69 3.71 7.41
N LEU A 315 -8.66 3.10 6.83
CA LEU A 315 -7.81 3.73 5.85
C LEU A 315 -8.19 3.24 4.45
N ASP A 316 -8.18 4.17 3.50
CA ASP A 316 -8.26 3.78 2.11
C ASP A 316 -6.97 3.03 1.70
N PRO A 317 -7.04 2.17 0.67
CA PRO A 317 -5.94 1.28 0.31
C PRO A 317 -4.90 1.91 -0.62
N GLY A 318 -4.95 3.22 -0.88
CA GLY A 318 -3.98 3.87 -1.76
C GLY A 318 -2.54 3.51 -1.34
N GLY A 319 -1.73 3.02 -2.25
CA GLY A 319 -0.40 2.47 -2.02
C GLY A 319 -0.35 0.94 -1.84
N ALA A 320 -1.44 0.28 -1.39
CA ALA A 320 -1.47 -1.18 -1.22
C ALA A 320 -1.51 -1.96 -2.54
N THR A 321 -1.86 -1.29 -3.65
CA THR A 321 -1.85 -1.85 -5.00
C THR A 321 -0.44 -2.10 -5.52
N MET A 322 0.56 -1.43 -4.98
CA MET A 322 1.94 -1.60 -5.43
C MET A 322 2.58 -2.92 -4.99
N GLN A 323 2.02 -3.65 -4.03
CA GLN A 323 2.68 -4.84 -3.47
C GLN A 323 3.14 -5.85 -4.53
N CYS A 324 2.27 -6.32 -5.42
CA CYS A 324 2.67 -7.27 -6.46
C CYS A 324 3.62 -6.65 -7.50
N PHE A 325 3.41 -5.39 -7.83
CA PHE A 325 4.31 -4.67 -8.72
C PHE A 325 5.72 -4.58 -8.13
N ARG A 326 5.80 -4.21 -6.85
CA ARG A 326 7.05 -4.12 -6.08
C ARG A 326 7.80 -5.45 -6.07
N LEU A 327 7.11 -6.54 -5.70
CA LEU A 327 7.70 -7.88 -5.62
C LEU A 327 8.32 -8.34 -6.94
N ARG A 328 7.68 -7.97 -8.08
CA ARG A 328 8.12 -8.36 -9.42
C ARG A 328 9.18 -7.44 -9.99
N THR A 329 9.11 -6.14 -9.71
CA THR A 329 10.02 -5.13 -10.24
C THR A 329 11.31 -5.02 -9.42
N ASP A 330 11.32 -5.57 -8.21
CA ASP A 330 12.45 -5.52 -7.27
C ASP A 330 12.72 -4.09 -6.78
N PHE A 331 11.73 -3.50 -6.10
CA PHE A 331 11.93 -2.25 -5.37
C PHE A 331 11.26 -2.30 -3.98
N VAL A 332 11.73 -1.45 -3.08
CA VAL A 332 11.19 -1.30 -1.73
C VAL A 332 10.41 0.01 -1.64
N HIS A 333 9.26 -0.02 -0.98
CA HIS A 333 8.41 1.16 -0.81
C HIS A 333 8.52 1.72 0.60
N PHE A 334 8.90 2.98 0.73
CA PHE A 334 8.92 3.71 1.99
C PHE A 334 8.06 4.97 1.93
N PRO A 335 6.92 5.00 2.64
CA PRO A 335 6.10 6.19 2.84
C PRO A 335 6.48 6.89 4.16
N PRO A 336 7.35 7.92 4.16
CA PRO A 336 7.86 8.55 5.40
C PRO A 336 6.78 9.10 6.32
N ALA A 337 5.64 9.50 5.78
CA ALA A 337 4.51 9.98 6.58
C ALA A 337 4.02 8.97 7.62
N PHE A 338 4.19 7.67 7.36
CA PHE A 338 3.83 6.62 8.34
C PHE A 338 4.77 6.54 9.53
N PHE A 339 5.94 7.12 9.47
CA PHE A 339 6.79 7.23 10.65
C PHE A 339 6.06 8.03 11.74
N GLY A 340 5.91 7.46 12.91
CA GLY A 340 5.09 8.06 13.96
C GLY A 340 3.59 7.69 13.93
N TRP A 341 3.16 6.82 13.02
CA TRP A 341 1.79 6.29 12.97
C TRP A 341 1.25 5.83 14.32
N ALA A 342 2.01 5.05 15.09
CA ALA A 342 1.62 4.59 16.42
C ALA A 342 1.40 5.74 17.42
N ARG A 343 1.90 6.94 17.11
CA ARG A 343 1.81 8.18 17.90
C ARG A 343 1.11 9.31 17.14
N HIS A 344 0.21 8.98 16.23
CA HIS A 344 -0.44 9.96 15.34
C HIS A 344 -1.08 11.15 16.09
N LYS A 345 -1.63 10.91 17.30
CA LYS A 345 -2.13 12.00 18.16
C LYS A 345 -1.04 13.05 18.47
N LYS A 346 0.21 12.62 18.67
CA LYS A 346 1.34 13.52 18.92
C LYS A 346 1.76 14.25 17.64
N VAL A 347 1.74 13.59 16.49
CA VAL A 347 1.99 14.23 15.17
C VAL A 347 1.00 15.38 14.93
N ILE A 348 -0.29 15.14 15.19
CA ILE A 348 -1.32 16.20 15.09
C ILE A 348 -1.06 17.31 16.11
N ALA A 349 -0.75 16.98 17.37
CA ALA A 349 -0.46 17.96 18.41
C ALA A 349 0.74 18.84 18.04
N ILE A 350 1.80 18.25 17.48
CA ILE A 350 2.95 19.00 16.93
C ILE A 350 2.48 19.94 15.82
N SER A 351 1.72 19.46 14.83
CA SER A 351 1.21 20.28 13.73
C SER A 351 0.38 21.47 14.19
N GLN A 352 -0.26 21.37 15.37
CA GLN A 352 -1.11 22.40 15.96
C GLN A 352 -0.37 23.30 16.96
N SER A 353 0.87 22.98 17.32
CA SER A 353 1.63 23.69 18.34
C SER A 353 2.01 25.12 17.93
N GLU A 354 2.35 25.95 18.94
CA GLU A 354 2.80 27.33 18.73
C GLU A 354 4.08 27.39 17.87
N GLU A 355 5.01 26.44 18.07
CA GLU A 355 6.26 26.37 17.31
C GLU A 355 6.04 26.18 15.81
N MET A 356 4.87 25.61 15.40
CA MET A 356 4.56 25.33 14.01
C MET A 356 3.75 26.44 13.32
N LYS A 357 3.34 27.49 14.05
CA LYS A 357 2.58 28.63 13.48
C LYS A 357 3.25 29.27 12.27
N PRO A 358 4.60 29.48 12.23
CA PRO A 358 5.26 30.09 11.06
C PRO A 358 5.06 29.29 9.76
N TRP A 359 4.85 27.99 9.87
CA TRP A 359 4.63 27.09 8.72
C TRP A 359 3.17 26.75 8.46
N ALA A 360 2.24 27.28 9.26
CA ALA A 360 0.81 27.14 9.02
C ALA A 360 0.32 28.12 7.95
N MET A 361 -0.58 27.66 7.09
CA MET A 361 -1.22 28.48 6.06
C MET A 361 -2.59 28.99 6.50
N GLY A 362 -3.19 28.40 7.54
CA GLY A 362 -4.50 28.79 8.06
C GLY A 362 -5.69 28.43 7.15
N ASN A 363 -5.49 27.60 6.15
CA ASN A 363 -6.52 27.15 5.22
C ASN A 363 -6.86 25.65 5.42
N SER A 364 -7.76 25.11 4.60
CA SER A 364 -8.16 23.70 4.66
C SER A 364 -7.10 22.73 4.14
N TYR A 365 -6.06 23.22 3.45
CA TYR A 365 -4.93 22.45 2.95
C TYR A 365 -3.66 22.86 3.70
N ASP A 366 -3.63 22.59 5.01
CA ASP A 366 -2.59 23.04 5.93
C ASP A 366 -1.84 21.87 6.55
N ARG A 367 -0.53 21.77 6.24
CA ARG A 367 0.37 20.71 6.71
C ARG A 367 1.70 21.29 7.18
N PRO A 368 1.76 21.83 8.40
CA PRO A 368 2.95 22.51 8.92
C PRO A 368 4.21 21.65 8.95
N ILE A 369 4.11 20.36 9.33
CA ILE A 369 5.27 19.46 9.41
C ILE A 369 5.99 19.31 8.06
N PRO A 370 5.35 18.80 6.98
CA PRO A 370 6.03 18.71 5.69
C PRO A 370 6.43 20.08 5.15
N ARG A 371 5.66 21.15 5.39
CA ARG A 371 6.03 22.51 4.99
C ARG A 371 7.35 22.92 5.64
N ARG A 372 7.53 22.71 6.93
CA ARG A 372 8.76 23.03 7.64
C ARG A 372 9.95 22.23 7.09
N ILE A 373 9.78 20.93 6.87
CA ILE A 373 10.81 20.08 6.27
C ILE A 373 11.28 20.64 4.93
N ILE A 374 10.35 21.06 4.07
CA ILE A 374 10.64 21.54 2.72
C ILE A 374 11.26 22.94 2.73
N GLU A 375 10.72 23.89 3.52
CA GLU A 375 11.25 25.25 3.61
C GLU A 375 12.65 25.28 4.25
N GLU A 376 12.90 24.48 5.27
CA GLU A 376 14.24 24.35 5.89
C GLU A 376 15.27 23.73 4.93
N ALA A 377 14.84 22.98 3.91
CA ALA A 377 15.70 22.50 2.83
C ALA A 377 15.95 23.57 1.73
N GLY A 378 15.44 24.78 1.90
CA GLY A 378 15.67 25.92 1.01
C GLY A 378 14.75 26.00 -0.22
N VAL A 379 13.63 25.30 -0.21
CA VAL A 379 12.60 25.42 -1.26
C VAL A 379 11.68 26.61 -0.93
N PRO A 380 11.45 27.54 -1.87
CA PRO A 380 10.58 28.69 -1.65
C PRO A 380 9.15 28.29 -1.31
N ARG A 381 8.53 29.04 -0.37
CA ARG A 381 7.19 28.76 0.18
C ARG A 381 6.08 28.68 -0.87
N ASP A 382 6.17 29.47 -1.91
CA ASP A 382 5.20 29.59 -3.01
C ASP A 382 5.33 28.53 -4.11
N TRP A 383 6.39 27.71 -4.05
CA TRP A 383 6.63 26.67 -5.06
C TRP A 383 5.84 25.38 -4.79
N PHE A 384 5.33 25.17 -3.59
CA PHE A 384 4.66 23.92 -3.23
C PHE A 384 3.50 24.13 -2.25
N GLY A 385 2.59 23.17 -2.21
CA GLY A 385 1.53 23.10 -1.21
C GLY A 385 0.50 24.24 -1.29
N MET A 386 0.37 24.91 -2.43
CA MET A 386 -0.58 26.01 -2.63
C MET A 386 -2.00 25.51 -2.90
N GLN A 387 -2.11 24.39 -3.60
CA GLN A 387 -3.38 23.76 -3.96
C GLN A 387 -3.31 22.25 -3.83
N LYS A 388 -4.43 21.60 -3.48
CA LYS A 388 -4.51 20.13 -3.50
C LYS A 388 -4.63 19.66 -4.94
N ARG A 389 -3.58 19.02 -5.43
CA ARG A 389 -3.53 18.31 -6.71
C ARG A 389 -3.37 16.81 -6.46
N ALA A 390 -3.62 16.00 -7.46
CA ALA A 390 -3.39 14.57 -7.38
C ALA A 390 -3.13 14.01 -8.78
N VAL A 391 -2.16 13.13 -8.88
CA VAL A 391 -1.77 12.49 -10.14
C VAL A 391 -2.30 11.05 -10.24
N SER A 392 -2.89 10.50 -9.17
CA SER A 392 -3.43 9.14 -9.18
C SER A 392 -4.44 8.92 -10.30
N ALA A 393 -4.35 7.78 -10.97
CA ALA A 393 -5.37 7.35 -11.91
C ALA A 393 -6.61 6.90 -11.13
N MET A 394 -7.75 7.51 -11.42
CA MET A 394 -9.01 7.16 -10.77
C MET A 394 -10.03 6.69 -11.80
N TYR A 395 -10.79 5.67 -11.42
CA TYR A 395 -11.92 5.19 -12.22
C TYR A 395 -13.20 5.94 -11.94
N GLY A 396 -14.01 6.22 -12.95
CA GLY A 396 -15.34 6.74 -12.73
C GLY A 396 -16.06 7.16 -13.99
N LEU A 397 -17.34 7.57 -13.82
CA LEU A 397 -18.21 8.08 -14.89
C LEU A 397 -17.94 9.51 -15.31
N ASP A 398 -17.32 10.29 -14.46
CA ASP A 398 -16.96 11.65 -14.79
C ASP A 398 -15.66 11.65 -15.61
N LYS A 399 -15.80 11.65 -16.92
CA LYS A 399 -14.68 11.62 -17.87
C LYS A 399 -13.64 12.73 -17.67
N ARG A 400 -13.95 13.77 -16.91
CA ARG A 400 -13.01 14.87 -16.62
C ARG A 400 -11.95 14.46 -15.60
N HIS A 401 -12.24 13.45 -14.77
CA HIS A 401 -11.38 13.05 -13.64
C HIS A 401 -11.07 11.57 -13.57
N TYR A 402 -11.70 10.75 -14.41
CA TYR A 402 -11.67 9.30 -14.29
C TYR A 402 -11.44 8.62 -15.63
N VAL A 403 -10.73 7.53 -15.59
CA VAL A 403 -10.42 6.69 -16.77
C VAL A 403 -11.44 5.57 -16.84
N GLY A 404 -12.01 5.32 -18.01
CA GLY A 404 -12.93 4.18 -18.21
C GLY A 404 -12.18 2.84 -18.21
N ALA A 405 -12.88 1.74 -17.95
CA ALA A 405 -12.27 0.40 -17.89
C ALA A 405 -11.48 0.04 -19.16
N GLY A 406 -12.01 0.37 -20.35
CA GLY A 406 -11.31 0.15 -21.63
C GLY A 406 -10.09 1.07 -21.83
N GLU A 407 -10.01 2.16 -21.09
CA GLU A 407 -8.92 3.13 -21.15
C GLU A 407 -7.78 2.79 -20.20
N LEU A 408 -7.95 1.81 -19.28
CA LEU A 408 -6.93 1.40 -18.33
C LEU A 408 -5.89 0.47 -18.87
N GLY A 409 -6.07 -0.05 -20.06
CA GLY A 409 -5.16 -1.04 -20.61
C GLY A 409 -5.31 -2.43 -19.97
N ILE A 410 -6.51 -2.79 -19.47
CA ILE A 410 -6.77 -4.19 -19.16
C ILE A 410 -6.70 -5.01 -20.44
N THR A 411 -6.08 -6.18 -20.37
CA THR A 411 -5.96 -7.06 -21.53
C THR A 411 -7.33 -7.61 -21.94
N GLU A 412 -7.52 -7.89 -23.23
CA GLU A 412 -8.75 -8.52 -23.70
C GLU A 412 -8.94 -9.92 -23.07
N GLU A 413 -7.83 -10.64 -22.82
CA GLU A 413 -7.87 -11.92 -22.10
C GLU A 413 -8.48 -11.75 -20.71
N PHE A 414 -8.04 -10.76 -19.94
CA PHE A 414 -8.59 -10.49 -18.61
C PHE A 414 -10.05 -10.05 -18.67
N ALA A 415 -10.41 -9.20 -19.63
CA ALA A 415 -11.80 -8.82 -19.85
C ALA A 415 -12.70 -10.01 -20.20
N GLN A 416 -12.19 -10.99 -20.94
CA GLN A 416 -12.90 -12.24 -21.25
C GLN A 416 -13.06 -13.12 -20.00
N LEU A 417 -12.01 -13.23 -19.17
CA LEU A 417 -12.06 -13.96 -17.90
C LEU A 417 -13.11 -13.34 -16.95
N LEU A 418 -13.15 -12.02 -16.83
CA LEU A 418 -14.16 -11.30 -16.04
C LEU A 418 -15.58 -11.58 -16.57
N ARG A 419 -15.79 -11.51 -17.89
CA ARG A 419 -17.08 -11.81 -18.51
C ARG A 419 -17.51 -13.27 -18.27
N GLY A 420 -16.58 -14.22 -18.39
CA GLY A 420 -16.82 -15.64 -18.13
C GLY A 420 -17.23 -15.90 -16.67
N HIS A 421 -16.49 -15.33 -15.72
CA HIS A 421 -16.83 -15.43 -14.29
C HIS A 421 -18.20 -14.81 -13.99
N ARG A 422 -18.48 -13.64 -14.52
CA ARG A 422 -19.78 -12.99 -14.39
C ARG A 422 -20.92 -13.86 -14.91
N GLN A 423 -20.78 -14.48 -16.08
CA GLN A 423 -21.80 -15.36 -16.64
C GLN A 423 -22.04 -16.59 -15.76
N GLN A 424 -20.97 -17.19 -15.24
CA GLN A 424 -21.05 -18.38 -14.38
C GLN A 424 -21.75 -18.11 -13.03
N TRP A 425 -21.53 -16.92 -12.44
CA TRP A 425 -22.03 -16.58 -11.10
C TRP A 425 -23.20 -15.59 -11.11
N ARG A 426 -23.74 -15.26 -12.28
CA ARG A 426 -24.86 -14.36 -12.43
C ARG A 426 -26.11 -14.94 -11.77
N SER A 427 -26.74 -14.16 -10.89
CA SER A 427 -28.05 -14.48 -10.35
C SER A 427 -29.00 -13.29 -10.52
N PRO A 428 -30.30 -13.52 -10.79
CA PRO A 428 -31.30 -12.46 -10.89
C PRO A 428 -31.37 -11.58 -9.64
N MET A 429 -31.18 -12.18 -8.46
CA MET A 429 -31.13 -11.43 -7.19
C MET A 429 -29.92 -10.48 -7.12
N LEU A 430 -28.77 -10.92 -7.63
CA LEU A 430 -27.57 -10.08 -7.68
C LEU A 430 -27.77 -8.90 -8.63
N ASP A 431 -28.28 -9.15 -9.83
CA ASP A 431 -28.59 -8.12 -10.83
C ASP A 431 -29.62 -7.12 -10.28
N LEU A 432 -30.64 -7.59 -9.54
CA LEU A 432 -31.64 -6.74 -8.89
C LEU A 432 -31.04 -5.89 -7.76
N ALA A 433 -30.27 -6.50 -6.87
CA ALA A 433 -29.61 -5.80 -5.75
C ALA A 433 -28.66 -4.72 -6.24
N MET A 434 -27.98 -4.97 -7.35
CA MET A 434 -27.05 -4.03 -7.96
C MET A 434 -27.76 -2.92 -8.72
N THR A 435 -28.85 -3.23 -9.41
CA THR A 435 -29.70 -2.22 -10.06
C THR A 435 -30.33 -1.30 -9.02
N ALA A 436 -30.82 -1.86 -7.91
CA ALA A 436 -31.34 -1.09 -6.78
C ALA A 436 -30.25 -0.23 -6.12
N GLY A 437 -29.06 -0.77 -5.88
CA GLY A 437 -27.92 -0.04 -5.35
C GLY A 437 -27.50 1.13 -6.24
N ASN A 438 -27.45 0.91 -7.55
CA ASN A 438 -27.18 1.96 -8.53
C ASN A 438 -28.29 3.05 -8.56
N ALA A 439 -29.56 2.66 -8.48
CA ALA A 439 -30.67 3.59 -8.44
C ALA A 439 -30.63 4.47 -7.16
N VAL A 440 -30.41 3.84 -6.00
CA VAL A 440 -30.24 4.55 -4.71
C VAL A 440 -29.06 5.53 -4.78
N HIS A 441 -27.93 5.10 -5.33
CA HIS A 441 -26.75 5.96 -5.52
C HIS A 441 -27.07 7.17 -6.44
N HIS A 442 -27.76 6.96 -7.55
CA HIS A 442 -28.16 8.05 -8.45
C HIS A 442 -29.10 9.05 -7.78
N VAL A 443 -30.04 8.57 -6.98
CA VAL A 443 -30.97 9.42 -6.22
C VAL A 443 -30.19 10.23 -5.17
N MET A 444 -29.31 9.61 -4.40
CA MET A 444 -28.49 10.28 -3.39
C MET A 444 -27.53 11.31 -4.01
N ARG A 445 -26.95 11.00 -5.17
CA ARG A 445 -26.10 11.95 -5.90
C ARG A 445 -26.89 13.18 -6.37
N ARG A 446 -28.09 12.99 -6.92
CA ARG A 446 -28.97 14.10 -7.32
C ARG A 446 -29.41 14.95 -6.12
N ALA A 447 -29.75 14.31 -5.00
CA ALA A 447 -30.08 15.00 -3.77
C ALA A 447 -28.90 15.82 -3.22
N ASN A 448 -27.68 15.28 -3.23
CA ASN A 448 -26.48 15.98 -2.79
C ASN A 448 -26.14 17.20 -3.69
N VAL A 449 -26.35 17.09 -4.99
CA VAL A 449 -26.17 18.19 -5.95
C VAL A 449 -27.28 19.25 -5.75
N ALA A 450 -28.52 18.83 -5.51
CA ALA A 450 -29.66 19.76 -5.31
C ALA A 450 -29.59 20.53 -3.98
N ILE A 451 -28.89 19.98 -2.96
CA ILE A 451 -28.70 20.63 -1.64
C ILE A 451 -27.48 21.58 -1.64
N GLY A 452 -26.87 21.84 -2.80
CA GLY A 452 -25.75 22.78 -2.91
C GLY A 452 -24.44 22.26 -2.27
N GLY A 453 -24.23 20.96 -2.27
CA GLY A 453 -23.03 20.31 -1.77
C GLY A 453 -21.82 20.41 -2.70
N GLY A 454 -21.43 21.64 -3.06
CA GLY A 454 -20.06 21.94 -3.44
C GLY A 454 -19.25 22.01 -2.16
N ASP A 455 -18.11 21.33 -2.14
CA ASP A 455 -17.08 21.31 -1.09
C ASP A 455 -17.42 22.03 0.23
N LYS A 456 -18.28 21.42 1.06
CA LYS A 456 -18.44 21.86 2.44
C LYS A 456 -17.38 21.20 3.31
N PRO A 457 -16.74 21.96 4.20
CA PRO A 457 -15.66 21.47 5.04
C PRO A 457 -16.12 20.31 5.93
N LYS A 458 -15.22 19.35 6.15
CA LYS A 458 -15.39 18.13 6.96
C LYS A 458 -15.74 18.35 8.46
N GLN A 459 -16.16 19.56 8.85
CA GLN A 459 -16.39 19.95 10.26
C GLN A 459 -17.71 19.47 10.89
N ALA A 460 -18.59 18.78 10.16
CA ALA A 460 -19.91 18.42 10.68
C ALA A 460 -20.04 17.01 11.31
N HIS A 461 -18.95 16.25 11.45
CA HIS A 461 -19.02 14.83 11.84
C HIS A 461 -18.57 14.48 13.27
N ALA A 462 -18.41 15.46 14.15
CA ALA A 462 -17.85 15.19 15.49
C ALA A 462 -18.88 14.80 16.58
N GLN A 463 -20.17 14.73 16.32
CA GLN A 463 -21.16 14.38 17.35
C GLN A 463 -22.37 13.61 16.78
N SER A 464 -22.38 12.33 16.87
CA SER A 464 -23.44 11.38 17.26
C SER A 464 -23.15 9.97 16.73
N ALA A 465 -22.75 9.08 17.63
CA ALA A 465 -22.55 7.65 17.36
C ALA A 465 -23.90 6.90 17.32
N SER A 466 -24.79 7.21 16.39
CA SER A 466 -26.01 6.43 16.15
C SER A 466 -25.78 5.43 15.01
N LEU A 467 -26.55 4.34 15.02
CA LEU A 467 -26.56 3.34 13.93
C LEU A 467 -26.74 4.03 12.55
N LYS A 468 -27.49 5.14 12.51
CA LYS A 468 -27.71 5.99 11.35
C LYS A 468 -26.41 6.65 10.86
N SER A 469 -25.54 7.10 11.78
CA SER A 469 -24.22 7.67 11.47
C SER A 469 -23.27 6.60 10.87
N LYS A 470 -23.24 5.41 11.47
CA LYS A 470 -22.43 4.29 10.97
C LYS A 470 -22.91 3.78 9.61
N LEU A 471 -24.22 3.75 9.38
CA LEU A 471 -24.80 3.43 8.08
C LEU A 471 -24.50 4.54 7.05
N THR A 472 -24.59 5.80 7.44
CA THR A 472 -24.27 6.95 6.56
C THR A 472 -22.76 7.01 6.28
N GLU A 473 -21.92 6.65 7.24
CA GLU A 473 -20.47 6.55 7.07
C GLU A 473 -20.10 5.36 6.18
N ALA A 474 -20.68 4.19 6.39
CA ALA A 474 -20.54 3.02 5.53
C ALA A 474 -21.09 3.28 4.11
N MET A 475 -22.23 3.97 4.00
CA MET A 475 -22.83 4.36 2.71
C MET A 475 -22.06 5.52 2.07
N GLY A 476 -21.51 6.44 2.84
CA GLY A 476 -20.62 7.52 2.36
C GLY A 476 -19.29 6.96 1.87
N TYR A 477 -18.75 5.98 2.53
CA TYR A 477 -17.55 5.25 2.11
C TYR A 477 -17.86 4.40 0.87
N ALA A 478 -18.93 3.62 0.87
CA ALA A 478 -19.43 2.92 -0.32
C ALA A 478 -19.72 3.91 -1.46
N GLY A 479 -20.24 5.09 -1.17
CA GLY A 479 -20.46 6.16 -2.13
C GLY A 479 -19.16 6.78 -2.66
N ASN A 480 -18.11 6.90 -1.86
CA ASN A 480 -16.79 7.37 -2.31
C ASN A 480 -16.05 6.29 -3.10
N VAL A 481 -16.11 5.06 -2.65
CA VAL A 481 -15.66 3.89 -3.41
C VAL A 481 -16.45 3.80 -4.72
N HIS A 482 -17.77 3.98 -4.70
CA HIS A 482 -18.62 4.02 -5.88
C HIS A 482 -18.34 5.21 -6.81
N ARG A 483 -17.90 6.37 -6.30
CA ARG A 483 -17.49 7.51 -7.14
C ARG A 483 -16.22 7.23 -7.93
N ALA A 484 -15.35 6.39 -7.41
CA ALA A 484 -14.12 5.99 -8.06
C ALA A 484 -14.31 4.86 -9.08
N PHE A 485 -15.41 4.09 -9.04
CA PHE A 485 -15.54 2.81 -9.72
C PHE A 485 -16.71 2.75 -10.68
N TRP A 486 -16.40 2.79 -11.97
CA TRP A 486 -17.30 2.32 -13.03
C TRP A 486 -16.57 1.39 -14.02
N ILE A 487 -15.90 0.44 -13.51
CA ILE A 487 -16.15 -0.95 -13.95
C ILE A 487 -17.54 -1.26 -13.40
N PRO A 488 -18.46 -1.87 -14.15
CA PRO A 488 -19.73 -2.28 -13.57
C PRO A 488 -19.42 -2.93 -12.22
N PHE A 489 -20.06 -2.51 -11.14
CA PHE A 489 -19.82 -3.03 -9.78
C PHE A 489 -19.72 -4.57 -9.76
N THR A 490 -20.42 -5.22 -10.69
CA THR A 490 -20.32 -6.65 -11.03
C THR A 490 -18.91 -7.11 -11.34
N ASP A 491 -18.17 -6.39 -12.15
CA ASP A 491 -16.86 -6.84 -12.62
C ASP A 491 -15.81 -6.64 -11.52
N LEU A 492 -15.96 -5.58 -10.71
CA LEU A 492 -15.11 -5.35 -9.53
C LEU A 492 -15.27 -6.41 -8.44
N CYS A 493 -16.50 -6.93 -8.25
CA CYS A 493 -16.71 -7.99 -7.26
C CYS A 493 -15.91 -9.25 -7.58
N PHE A 494 -15.69 -9.54 -8.85
CA PHE A 494 -14.94 -10.72 -9.30
C PHE A 494 -13.46 -10.43 -9.57
N ALA A 495 -13.08 -9.15 -9.68
CA ALA A 495 -11.71 -8.77 -10.02
C ALA A 495 -10.65 -9.40 -9.08
N PRO A 496 -10.77 -9.39 -7.74
CA PRO A 496 -9.76 -9.98 -6.87
C PRO A 496 -9.53 -11.46 -7.14
N GLN A 497 -10.60 -12.23 -7.43
CA GLN A 497 -10.48 -13.65 -7.73
C GLN A 497 -9.82 -13.88 -9.08
N VAL A 498 -10.37 -13.28 -10.14
CA VAL A 498 -9.86 -13.46 -11.50
C VAL A 498 -8.40 -13.02 -11.59
N THR A 499 -8.06 -11.89 -10.95
CA THR A 499 -6.67 -11.42 -10.89
C THR A 499 -5.78 -12.38 -10.11
N SER A 500 -6.25 -12.92 -8.98
CA SER A 500 -5.46 -13.88 -8.21
C SER A 500 -5.19 -15.17 -8.98
N GLU A 501 -6.17 -15.65 -9.72
CA GLU A 501 -6.01 -16.82 -10.60
C GLU A 501 -5.07 -16.53 -11.78
N HIS A 502 -5.20 -15.36 -12.40
CA HIS A 502 -4.32 -14.92 -13.49
C HIS A 502 -2.87 -14.78 -13.00
N LEU A 503 -2.64 -14.10 -11.89
CA LEU A 503 -1.32 -13.92 -11.31
C LEU A 503 -0.74 -15.20 -10.70
N ALA A 504 -1.55 -16.19 -10.37
CA ALA A 504 -1.06 -17.49 -9.93
C ALA A 504 -0.20 -18.19 -10.98
N ARG A 505 -0.35 -17.84 -12.26
CA ARG A 505 0.51 -18.33 -13.37
C ARG A 505 1.96 -17.87 -13.25
N ASP A 506 2.22 -16.80 -12.50
CA ASP A 506 3.57 -16.30 -12.23
C ASP A 506 4.35 -17.17 -11.24
N PHE A 507 3.69 -18.16 -10.65
CA PHE A 507 4.28 -19.05 -9.65
C PHE A 507 4.24 -20.51 -10.13
N PRO A 508 5.26 -21.32 -9.78
CA PRO A 508 5.26 -22.74 -10.12
C PRO A 508 4.02 -23.47 -9.60
N PRO A 509 3.52 -24.48 -10.30
CA PRO A 509 2.40 -25.30 -9.81
C PRO A 509 2.79 -26.07 -8.54
N PRO A 510 1.82 -26.43 -7.67
CA PRO A 510 2.08 -27.05 -6.37
C PRO A 510 3.01 -28.27 -6.41
N GLU A 511 2.88 -29.10 -7.44
CA GLU A 511 3.71 -30.30 -7.66
C GLU A 511 5.18 -29.99 -7.98
N GLN A 512 5.49 -28.79 -8.44
CA GLN A 512 6.84 -28.32 -8.77
C GLN A 512 7.46 -27.41 -7.69
N LEU A 513 6.68 -27.06 -6.65
CA LEU A 513 7.17 -26.15 -5.62
C LEU A 513 8.22 -26.79 -4.72
N TRP A 514 8.22 -28.12 -4.64
CA TRP A 514 9.05 -28.85 -3.67
C TRP A 514 9.87 -29.98 -4.32
N SER A 515 9.86 -30.04 -5.65
CA SER A 515 10.77 -30.90 -6.43
C SER A 515 12.14 -30.25 -6.56
#